data_09272adac4b59bf7d48791f8cf7f1a45
#
_entry.id   09272adac4b59bf7d48791f8cf7f1a45
#
_cell.length_a   1.000
_cell.length_b   1.000
_cell.length_c   1.000
_cell.angle_alpha   90.00
_cell.angle_beta   90.00
_cell.angle_gamma   90.00
#
_symmetry.space_group_name_H-M   'P 1'
#
loop_
_entity.id
_entity.type
_entity.pdbx_description
1 polymer ?
#
loop_
_entity_poly.entity_id
_entity_poly.type
_entity_poly.pdbx_seq_one_letter_code
_entity_poly.pdbx_strand_id
1 'polypeptide(L)'
;VAQVAVVVVLLAMQLTRSWPRLWRRLAPLLLLLVAGALLAVLVTQVEPLRVRVMSLVAGRQDSSNNFRINVWLAALDMIQARPWLGIGPGNDAFNRIYPLFQQPKFNALSAYSIPLELAVEAGIPGLLVGLGLVITAIRQGLGTWRAGGPRALPALATLAVIAGLGIQGLTDTIFFRPEVQLTAWFSLASLVASGRPDAGDTPGPATARPA
;
A
#
# COMPACT_ATOMS: atom_id res chain seq x y z
N VAL A 1 -4.85 -8.98 -8.66
CA VAL A 1 -6.19 -8.53 -9.09
C VAL A 1 -6.56 -7.21 -8.42
N ALA A 2 -6.54 -7.10 -7.07
CA ALA A 2 -6.93 -5.89 -6.35
C ALA A 2 -6.07 -4.66 -6.73
N GLN A 3 -4.75 -4.82 -6.90
CA GLN A 3 -3.85 -3.76 -7.32
C GLN A 3 -4.21 -3.21 -8.72
N VAL A 4 -4.50 -4.10 -9.66
CA VAL A 4 -4.92 -3.71 -11.02
C VAL A 4 -6.23 -2.93 -10.96
N ALA A 5 -7.19 -3.39 -10.15
CA ALA A 5 -8.47 -2.68 -9.97
C ALA A 5 -8.25 -1.26 -9.42
N VAL A 6 -7.38 -1.07 -8.43
CA VAL A 6 -7.05 0.25 -7.90
C VAL A 6 -6.44 1.15 -8.98
N VAL A 7 -5.45 0.66 -9.72
CA VAL A 7 -4.80 1.43 -10.81
C VAL A 7 -5.83 1.83 -11.87
N VAL A 8 -6.68 0.88 -12.28
CA VAL A 8 -7.73 1.12 -13.28
C VAL A 8 -8.74 2.17 -12.80
N VAL A 9 -9.16 2.10 -11.53
CA VAL A 9 -10.07 3.11 -10.94
C VAL A 9 -9.42 4.49 -10.91
N LEU A 10 -8.17 4.59 -10.47
CA LEU A 10 -7.44 5.86 -10.42
C LEU A 10 -7.26 6.47 -11.83
N LEU A 11 -6.93 5.64 -12.83
CA LEU A 11 -6.85 6.06 -14.22
C LEU A 11 -8.22 6.50 -14.75
N ALA A 12 -9.29 5.76 -14.46
CA ALA A 12 -10.65 6.13 -14.85
C ALA A 12 -11.04 7.48 -14.23
N MET A 13 -10.74 7.70 -12.95
CA MET A 13 -10.98 8.98 -12.28
C MET A 13 -10.19 10.13 -12.92
N GLN A 14 -8.97 9.89 -13.40
CA GLN A 14 -8.16 10.86 -14.10
C GLN A 14 -8.75 11.18 -15.50
N LEU A 15 -9.09 10.17 -16.28
CA LEU A 15 -9.63 10.31 -17.63
C LEU A 15 -11.01 10.98 -17.64
N THR A 16 -11.84 10.72 -16.63
CA THR A 16 -13.19 11.29 -16.51
C THR A 16 -13.21 12.63 -15.79
N ARG A 17 -12.04 13.20 -15.47
CA ARG A 17 -11.93 14.46 -14.72
C ARG A 17 -12.62 15.65 -15.39
N SER A 18 -12.61 15.71 -16.73
CA SER A 18 -13.28 16.74 -17.54
C SER A 18 -14.77 16.48 -17.75
N TRP A 19 -15.29 15.34 -17.36
CA TRP A 19 -16.66 14.94 -17.58
C TRP A 19 -17.63 15.62 -16.58
N PRO A 20 -18.94 15.71 -16.90
CA PRO A 20 -19.95 16.18 -15.95
C PRO A 20 -19.89 15.43 -14.62
N ARG A 21 -20.21 16.13 -13.52
CA ARG A 21 -20.08 15.58 -12.14
C ARG A 21 -20.72 14.21 -11.95
N LEU A 22 -21.84 13.94 -12.61
CA LEU A 22 -22.53 12.66 -12.54
C LEU A 22 -21.69 11.54 -13.15
N TRP A 23 -21.25 11.70 -14.39
CA TRP A 23 -20.44 10.71 -15.10
C TRP A 23 -19.08 10.48 -14.45
N ARG A 24 -18.47 11.52 -13.90
CA ARG A 24 -17.21 11.40 -13.14
C ARG A 24 -17.34 10.52 -11.91
N ARG A 25 -18.53 10.43 -11.28
CA ARG A 25 -18.79 9.54 -10.14
C ARG A 25 -19.22 8.15 -10.58
N LEU A 26 -20.00 8.05 -11.65
CA LEU A 26 -20.54 6.78 -12.12
C LEU A 26 -19.54 5.95 -12.91
N ALA A 27 -18.66 6.55 -13.70
CA ALA A 27 -17.70 5.82 -14.53
C ALA A 27 -16.79 4.87 -13.75
N PRO A 28 -16.13 5.25 -12.64
CA PRO A 28 -15.33 4.31 -11.86
C PRO A 28 -16.17 3.20 -11.21
N LEU A 29 -17.41 3.48 -10.79
CA LEU A 29 -18.33 2.48 -10.26
C LEU A 29 -18.78 1.50 -11.33
N LEU A 30 -19.15 1.97 -12.51
CA LEU A 30 -19.50 1.11 -13.63
C LEU A 30 -18.33 0.24 -14.07
N LEU A 31 -17.13 0.81 -14.11
CA LEU A 31 -15.92 0.07 -14.44
C LEU A 31 -15.65 -1.05 -13.43
N LEU A 32 -15.81 -0.77 -12.13
CA LEU A 32 -15.67 -1.79 -11.08
C LEU A 32 -16.75 -2.87 -11.21
N LEU A 33 -17.99 -2.51 -11.50
CA LEU A 33 -19.08 -3.46 -11.70
C LEU A 33 -18.81 -4.36 -12.91
N VAL A 34 -18.39 -3.78 -14.04
CA VAL A 34 -18.04 -4.56 -15.24
C VAL A 34 -16.84 -5.45 -14.98
N ALA A 35 -15.78 -4.94 -14.35
CA ALA A 35 -14.61 -5.74 -13.98
C ALA A 35 -14.96 -6.86 -13.01
N GLY A 36 -15.83 -6.60 -12.02
CA GLY A 36 -16.33 -7.59 -11.07
C GLY A 36 -17.17 -8.67 -11.77
N ALA A 37 -18.07 -8.28 -12.68
CA ALA A 37 -18.86 -9.21 -13.45
C ALA A 37 -18.00 -10.09 -14.37
N LEU A 38 -17.03 -9.50 -15.07
CA LEU A 38 -16.06 -10.24 -15.87
C LEU A 38 -15.25 -11.23 -15.03
N LEU A 39 -14.77 -10.78 -13.86
CA LEU A 39 -14.05 -11.65 -12.93
C LEU A 39 -14.95 -12.80 -12.45
N ALA A 40 -16.22 -12.54 -12.12
CA ALA A 40 -17.16 -13.57 -11.72
C ALA A 40 -17.36 -14.61 -12.82
N VAL A 41 -17.54 -14.17 -14.07
CA VAL A 41 -17.64 -15.07 -15.22
C VAL A 41 -16.36 -15.89 -15.40
N LEU A 42 -15.18 -15.25 -15.33
CA LEU A 42 -13.90 -15.94 -15.43
C LEU A 42 -13.70 -16.98 -14.32
N VAL A 43 -14.11 -16.69 -13.10
CA VAL A 43 -14.05 -17.64 -11.97
C VAL A 43 -14.93 -18.87 -12.23
N THR A 44 -16.06 -18.72 -12.91
CA THR A 44 -16.92 -19.87 -13.24
C THR A 44 -16.39 -20.70 -14.39
N GLN A 45 -15.65 -20.10 -15.33
CA GLN A 45 -15.17 -20.77 -16.55
C GLN A 45 -13.75 -21.32 -16.43
N VAL A 46 -12.94 -20.78 -15.51
CA VAL A 46 -11.51 -21.11 -15.38
C VAL A 46 -11.27 -21.83 -14.05
N GLU A 47 -11.15 -23.15 -14.08
CA GLU A 47 -11.00 -23.99 -12.88
C GLU A 47 -9.84 -23.55 -11.96
N PRO A 48 -8.62 -23.25 -12.43
CA PRO A 48 -7.55 -22.77 -11.57
C PRO A 48 -7.90 -21.46 -10.83
N LEU A 49 -8.69 -20.58 -11.47
CA LEU A 49 -9.11 -19.32 -10.85
C LEU A 49 -10.19 -19.57 -9.80
N ARG A 50 -11.12 -20.48 -10.07
CA ARG A 50 -12.14 -20.91 -9.11
C ARG A 50 -11.53 -21.50 -7.85
N VAL A 51 -10.58 -22.43 -8.00
CA VAL A 51 -9.86 -23.03 -6.87
C VAL A 51 -9.15 -21.95 -6.06
N ARG A 52 -8.52 -20.98 -6.72
CA ARG A 52 -7.83 -19.87 -6.05
C ARG A 52 -8.77 -18.94 -5.28
N VAL A 53 -9.94 -18.64 -5.84
CA VAL A 53 -10.96 -17.82 -5.14
C VAL A 53 -11.54 -18.57 -3.96
N MET A 54 -11.86 -19.87 -4.14
CA MET A 54 -12.34 -20.70 -3.04
C MET A 54 -11.32 -20.83 -1.90
N SER A 55 -10.02 -20.90 -2.21
CA SER A 55 -8.97 -20.95 -1.18
C SER A 55 -8.94 -19.69 -0.31
N LEU A 56 -9.33 -18.52 -0.84
CA LEU A 56 -9.41 -17.28 -0.06
C LEU A 56 -10.51 -17.33 1.02
N VAL A 57 -11.57 -18.10 0.76
CA VAL A 57 -12.71 -18.25 1.68
C VAL A 57 -12.52 -19.46 2.62
N ALA A 58 -11.69 -20.42 2.23
CA ALA A 58 -11.46 -21.66 2.98
C ALA A 58 -10.76 -21.45 4.35
N GLY A 59 -10.22 -20.26 4.62
CA GLY A 59 -9.60 -19.95 5.90
C GLY A 59 -8.48 -20.94 6.28
N ARG A 60 -8.59 -21.55 7.47
CA ARG A 60 -7.60 -22.53 7.97
C ARG A 60 -7.60 -23.87 7.23
N GLN A 61 -8.58 -24.16 6.40
CA GLN A 61 -8.61 -25.38 5.58
C GLN A 61 -7.61 -25.29 4.40
N ASP A 62 -7.30 -24.07 3.93
CA ASP A 62 -6.21 -23.86 2.98
C ASP A 62 -4.87 -23.83 3.70
N SER A 63 -3.91 -24.63 3.23
CA SER A 63 -2.60 -24.77 3.86
C SER A 63 -1.81 -23.44 3.92
N SER A 64 -1.90 -22.62 2.89
CA SER A 64 -1.23 -21.33 2.80
C SER A 64 -1.84 -20.31 3.76
N ASN A 65 -3.16 -20.28 3.87
CA ASN A 65 -3.86 -19.41 4.81
C ASN A 65 -3.62 -19.85 6.26
N ASN A 66 -3.68 -21.16 6.52
CA ASN A 66 -3.37 -21.69 7.86
C ASN A 66 -1.94 -21.37 8.28
N PHE A 67 -0.97 -21.48 7.36
CA PHE A 67 0.41 -21.07 7.61
C PHE A 67 0.48 -19.59 8.03
N ARG A 68 -0.08 -18.68 7.25
CA ARG A 68 -0.07 -17.24 7.56
C ARG A 68 -0.73 -16.92 8.90
N ILE A 69 -1.88 -17.53 9.17
CA ILE A 69 -2.61 -17.30 10.44
C ILE A 69 -1.72 -17.68 11.65
N ASN A 70 -1.03 -18.82 11.59
CA ASN A 70 -0.14 -19.24 12.68
C ASN A 70 1.07 -18.30 12.81
N VAL A 71 1.66 -17.85 11.70
CA VAL A 71 2.74 -16.87 11.72
C VAL A 71 2.27 -15.53 12.31
N TRP A 72 1.06 -15.06 11.94
CA TRP A 72 0.50 -13.83 12.48
C TRP A 72 0.23 -13.91 13.99
N LEU A 73 -0.26 -15.05 14.48
CA LEU A 73 -0.45 -15.26 15.92
C LEU A 73 0.89 -15.19 16.66
N ALA A 74 1.93 -15.89 16.17
CA ALA A 74 3.27 -15.79 16.74
C ALA A 74 3.84 -14.37 16.69
N ALA A 75 3.61 -13.63 15.58
CA ALA A 75 4.01 -12.23 15.47
C ALA A 75 3.29 -11.34 16.50
N LEU A 76 2.01 -11.58 16.77
CA LEU A 76 1.27 -10.86 17.81
C LEU A 76 1.85 -11.16 19.21
N ASP A 77 2.22 -12.40 19.50
CA ASP A 77 2.86 -12.77 20.76
C ASP A 77 4.23 -12.08 20.90
N MET A 78 5.01 -11.97 19.82
CA MET A 78 6.27 -11.21 19.78
C MET A 78 6.05 -9.73 20.07
N ILE A 79 5.01 -9.11 19.47
CA ILE A 79 4.66 -7.71 19.72
C ILE A 79 4.25 -7.51 21.19
N GLN A 80 3.46 -8.42 21.76
CA GLN A 80 3.06 -8.36 23.17
C GLN A 80 4.27 -8.48 24.11
N ALA A 81 5.23 -9.31 23.76
CA ALA A 81 6.46 -9.47 24.56
C ALA A 81 7.35 -8.22 24.53
N ARG A 82 7.37 -7.46 23.40
CA ARG A 82 8.21 -6.27 23.23
C ARG A 82 7.48 -5.13 22.51
N PRO A 83 6.44 -4.53 23.10
CA PRO A 83 5.56 -3.60 22.42
C PRO A 83 6.20 -2.25 22.05
N TRP A 84 7.20 -1.81 22.80
CA TRP A 84 7.76 -0.45 22.64
C TRP A 84 8.91 -0.38 21.64
N LEU A 85 9.86 -1.30 21.71
CA LEU A 85 11.08 -1.26 20.89
C LEU A 85 11.14 -2.37 19.85
N GLY A 86 10.21 -3.33 19.90
CA GLY A 86 10.24 -4.51 19.08
C GLY A 86 11.45 -5.40 19.38
N ILE A 87 11.81 -6.25 18.43
CA ILE A 87 12.96 -7.15 18.52
C ILE A 87 14.24 -6.58 17.91
N GLY A 88 14.14 -5.41 17.26
CA GLY A 88 15.18 -4.78 16.45
C GLY A 88 14.97 -5.01 14.95
N PRO A 89 15.44 -4.07 14.11
CA PRO A 89 15.27 -4.15 12.67
C PRO A 89 16.16 -5.23 12.04
N GLY A 90 15.61 -5.89 11.02
CA GLY A 90 16.35 -6.77 10.15
C GLY A 90 15.96 -8.26 10.26
N ASN A 91 16.08 -8.96 9.14
CA ASN A 91 15.71 -10.37 9.00
C ASN A 91 16.42 -11.30 10.01
N ASP A 92 17.64 -10.99 10.38
CA ASP A 92 18.36 -11.79 11.37
C ASP A 92 17.71 -11.74 12.75
N ALA A 93 17.17 -10.59 13.15
CA ALA A 93 16.46 -10.46 14.43
C ALA A 93 15.18 -11.31 14.43
N PHE A 94 14.40 -11.24 13.34
CA PHE A 94 13.19 -12.06 13.19
C PHE A 94 13.53 -13.55 13.25
N ASN A 95 14.48 -14.01 12.45
CA ASN A 95 14.87 -15.42 12.36
C ASN A 95 15.40 -16.00 13.67
N ARG A 96 16.01 -15.19 14.53
CA ARG A 96 16.51 -15.63 15.85
C ARG A 96 15.42 -15.69 16.91
N ILE A 97 14.46 -14.77 16.86
CA ILE A 97 13.45 -14.62 17.92
C ILE A 97 12.18 -15.38 17.60
N TYR A 98 11.77 -15.46 16.33
CA TYR A 98 10.55 -16.13 15.89
C TYR A 98 10.45 -17.60 16.36
N PRO A 99 11.52 -18.43 16.36
CA PRO A 99 11.47 -19.81 16.84
C PRO A 99 11.00 -19.97 18.29
N LEU A 100 11.11 -18.91 19.11
CA LEU A 100 10.66 -18.92 20.51
C LEU A 100 9.13 -18.79 20.64
N PHE A 101 8.45 -18.31 19.58
CA PHE A 101 7.01 -18.04 19.56
C PHE A 101 6.27 -18.90 18.54
N GLN A 102 7.00 -19.55 17.61
CA GLN A 102 6.40 -20.33 16.55
C GLN A 102 5.68 -21.57 17.06
N GLN A 103 4.60 -21.92 16.40
CA GLN A 103 3.99 -23.22 16.58
C GLN A 103 4.77 -24.33 15.80
N PRO A 104 4.76 -25.57 16.27
CA PRO A 104 5.46 -26.67 15.59
C PRO A 104 5.04 -26.77 14.12
N LYS A 105 6.01 -26.94 13.21
CA LYS A 105 5.85 -27.05 11.75
C LYS A 105 5.61 -25.74 10.99
N PHE A 106 5.55 -24.58 11.65
CA PHE A 106 5.33 -23.28 11.00
C PHE A 106 6.58 -22.41 11.01
N ASN A 107 7.62 -22.83 10.30
CA ASN A 107 8.85 -22.03 10.15
C ASN A 107 8.62 -20.88 9.19
N ALA A 108 8.88 -19.66 9.60
CA ALA A 108 8.70 -18.46 8.81
C ALA A 108 9.96 -17.59 8.82
N LEU A 109 10.23 -16.91 7.72
CA LEU A 109 11.35 -15.98 7.56
C LEU A 109 10.93 -14.52 7.75
N SER A 110 9.63 -14.24 7.88
CA SER A 110 9.05 -12.91 8.07
C SER A 110 7.61 -13.05 8.59
N ALA A 111 6.99 -11.96 9.03
CA ALA A 111 5.59 -11.97 9.48
C ALA A 111 4.56 -12.09 8.33
N TYR A 112 4.96 -12.09 7.06
CA TYR A 112 4.07 -12.09 5.88
C TYR A 112 2.97 -11.01 5.96
N SER A 113 3.32 -9.88 6.55
CA SER A 113 2.47 -8.69 6.64
C SER A 113 3.36 -7.49 6.96
N ILE A 114 3.34 -6.44 6.12
CA ILE A 114 4.15 -5.23 6.37
C ILE A 114 3.82 -4.58 7.71
N PRO A 115 2.53 -4.38 8.09
CA PRO A 115 2.21 -3.82 9.40
C PRO A 115 2.70 -4.67 10.57
N LEU A 116 2.56 -6.00 10.50
CA LEU A 116 3.03 -6.88 11.56
C LEU A 116 4.56 -6.92 11.62
N GLU A 117 5.24 -7.00 10.48
CA GLU A 117 6.70 -6.96 10.42
C GLU A 117 7.23 -5.70 11.09
N LEU A 118 6.68 -4.53 10.71
CA LEU A 118 7.07 -3.25 11.27
C LEU A 118 6.81 -3.16 12.79
N ALA A 119 5.68 -3.70 13.25
CA ALA A 119 5.36 -3.76 14.67
C ALA A 119 6.25 -4.74 15.45
N VAL A 120 6.63 -5.86 14.85
CA VAL A 120 7.58 -6.83 15.45
C VAL A 120 8.97 -6.21 15.54
N GLU A 121 9.47 -5.60 14.46
CA GLU A 121 10.84 -5.07 14.41
C GLU A 121 11.03 -3.79 15.22
N ALA A 122 10.13 -2.82 15.07
CA ALA A 122 10.26 -1.47 15.63
C ALA A 122 9.22 -1.14 16.72
N GLY A 123 8.42 -2.11 17.13
CA GLY A 123 7.37 -1.94 18.11
C GLY A 123 6.17 -1.14 17.59
N ILE A 124 5.21 -0.88 18.48
CA ILE A 124 4.04 -0.06 18.19
C ILE A 124 4.41 1.38 17.77
N PRO A 125 5.41 2.05 18.40
CA PRO A 125 5.83 3.37 17.92
C PRO A 125 6.32 3.38 16.47
N GLY A 126 7.10 2.38 16.05
CA GLY A 126 7.57 2.25 14.67
C GLY A 126 6.40 2.05 13.69
N LEU A 127 5.43 1.20 14.04
CA LEU A 127 4.20 1.03 13.26
C LEU A 127 3.43 2.35 13.12
N LEU A 128 3.27 3.12 14.20
CA LEU A 128 2.56 4.41 14.19
C LEU A 128 3.27 5.45 13.31
N VAL A 129 4.60 5.51 13.37
CA VAL A 129 5.40 6.38 12.48
C VAL A 129 5.21 5.97 11.01
N GLY A 130 5.29 4.68 10.71
CA GLY A 130 5.06 4.16 9.35
C GLY A 130 3.66 4.48 8.82
N LEU A 131 2.63 4.27 9.64
CA LEU A 131 1.25 4.64 9.30
C LEU A 131 1.10 6.15 9.09
N GLY A 132 1.72 6.98 9.96
CA GLY A 132 1.75 8.44 9.82
C GLY A 132 2.36 8.89 8.50
N LEU A 133 3.48 8.27 8.09
CA LEU A 133 4.11 8.52 6.80
C LEU A 133 3.16 8.20 5.63
N VAL A 134 2.53 7.03 5.64
CA VAL A 134 1.58 6.61 4.61
C VAL A 134 0.37 7.55 4.54
N ILE A 135 -0.21 7.91 5.69
CA ILE A 135 -1.36 8.82 5.77
C ILE A 135 -0.98 10.20 5.20
N THR A 136 0.21 10.71 5.57
CA THR A 136 0.70 12.01 5.08
C THR A 136 0.91 11.98 3.57
N ALA A 137 1.52 10.91 3.04
CA ALA A 137 1.72 10.74 1.61
C ALA A 137 0.39 10.63 0.84
N ILE A 138 -0.59 9.92 1.39
CA ILE A 138 -1.95 9.84 0.80
C ILE A 138 -2.61 11.22 0.78
N ARG A 139 -2.56 11.97 1.89
CA ARG A 139 -3.15 13.32 1.98
C ARG A 139 -2.51 14.28 0.98
N GLN A 140 -1.18 14.29 0.91
CA GLN A 140 -0.43 15.12 -0.04
C GLN A 140 -0.74 14.70 -1.49
N GLY A 141 -0.71 13.41 -1.80
CA GLY A 141 -1.02 12.88 -3.12
C GLY A 141 -2.43 13.25 -3.59
N LEU A 142 -3.42 13.09 -2.72
CA LEU A 142 -4.80 13.49 -3.01
C LEU A 142 -4.95 14.99 -3.20
N GLY A 143 -4.27 15.81 -2.39
CA GLY A 143 -4.26 17.27 -2.53
C GLY A 143 -3.67 17.70 -3.86
N THR A 144 -2.48 17.22 -4.20
CA THR A 144 -1.79 17.52 -5.48
C THR A 144 -2.59 17.02 -6.68
N TRP A 145 -3.16 15.81 -6.61
CA TRP A 145 -3.99 15.30 -7.68
C TRP A 145 -5.27 16.14 -7.89
N ARG A 146 -5.94 16.54 -6.80
CA ARG A 146 -7.15 17.39 -6.87
C ARG A 146 -6.86 18.78 -7.42
N ALA A 147 -5.73 19.38 -7.08
CA ALA A 147 -5.31 20.67 -7.62
C ALA A 147 -5.14 20.64 -9.16
N GLY A 148 -4.72 19.51 -9.71
CA GLY A 148 -4.57 19.35 -11.16
C GLY A 148 -3.22 19.81 -11.69
N GLY A 149 -3.18 20.11 -13.00
CA GLY A 149 -1.95 20.53 -13.66
C GLY A 149 -0.97 19.36 -13.89
N PRO A 150 0.28 19.68 -14.31
CA PRO A 150 1.28 18.67 -14.70
C PRO A 150 1.70 17.76 -13.53
N ARG A 151 1.51 18.22 -12.30
CA ARG A 151 1.86 17.48 -11.06
C ARG A 151 0.81 16.42 -10.67
N ALA A 152 -0.38 16.44 -11.26
CA ALA A 152 -1.46 15.50 -10.93
C ALA A 152 -1.12 14.05 -11.29
N LEU A 153 -0.43 13.84 -12.41
CA LEU A 153 -0.07 12.49 -12.87
C LEU A 153 0.96 11.81 -11.97
N PRO A 154 2.09 12.43 -11.60
CA PRO A 154 3.02 11.88 -10.61
C PRO A 154 2.35 11.58 -9.25
N ALA A 155 1.48 12.47 -8.78
CA ALA A 155 0.74 12.27 -7.55
C ALA A 155 -0.19 11.04 -7.62
N LEU A 156 -0.87 10.85 -8.75
CA LEU A 156 -1.71 9.68 -8.99
C LEU A 156 -0.90 8.39 -9.04
N ALA A 157 0.26 8.41 -9.70
CA ALA A 157 1.18 7.26 -9.75
C ALA A 157 1.64 6.86 -8.33
N THR A 158 2.01 7.84 -7.50
CA THR A 158 2.37 7.57 -6.10
C THR A 158 1.21 6.98 -5.30
N LEU A 159 0.00 7.50 -5.46
CA LEU A 159 -1.19 6.94 -4.81
C LEU A 159 -1.44 5.49 -5.25
N ALA A 160 -1.22 5.17 -6.53
CA ALA A 160 -1.33 3.81 -7.04
C ALA A 160 -0.29 2.87 -6.42
N VAL A 161 0.96 3.32 -6.28
CA VAL A 161 2.04 2.56 -5.60
C VAL A 161 1.68 2.31 -4.14
N ILE A 162 1.26 3.34 -3.40
CA ILE A 162 0.86 3.22 -1.99
C ILE A 162 -0.31 2.24 -1.83
N ALA A 163 -1.32 2.36 -2.66
CA ALA A 163 -2.47 1.46 -2.62
C ALA A 163 -2.09 0.01 -2.97
N GLY A 164 -1.26 -0.18 -3.99
CA GLY A 164 -0.73 -1.49 -4.36
C GLY A 164 0.06 -2.15 -3.23
N LEU A 165 1.02 -1.42 -2.66
CA LEU A 165 1.82 -1.89 -1.53
C LEU A 165 0.95 -2.13 -0.28
N GLY A 166 -0.02 -1.26 -0.02
CA GLY A 166 -0.93 -1.40 1.12
C GLY A 166 -1.76 -2.69 1.02
N ILE A 167 -2.36 -2.96 -0.14
CA ILE A 167 -3.20 -4.16 -0.33
C ILE A 167 -2.35 -5.43 -0.27
N GLN A 168 -1.23 -5.48 -0.98
CA GLN A 168 -0.37 -6.67 -0.98
C GLN A 168 0.35 -6.84 0.35
N GLY A 169 0.77 -5.75 0.97
CA GLY A 169 1.49 -5.74 2.22
C GLY A 169 0.68 -6.21 3.43
N LEU A 170 -0.64 -6.36 3.32
CA LEU A 170 -1.44 -7.00 4.36
C LEU A 170 -1.16 -8.51 4.47
N THR A 171 -0.75 -9.15 3.37
CA THR A 171 -0.57 -10.60 3.28
C THR A 171 0.80 -11.04 2.80
N ASP A 172 1.72 -10.10 2.62
CA ASP A 172 3.10 -10.35 2.19
C ASP A 172 4.01 -9.19 2.64
N THR A 173 5.31 -9.47 2.80
CA THR A 173 6.34 -8.49 3.20
C THR A 173 7.13 -7.98 2.00
N ILE A 174 6.46 -7.76 0.87
CA ILE A 174 7.11 -7.35 -0.39
C ILE A 174 7.88 -6.03 -0.29
N PHE A 175 7.49 -5.14 0.64
CA PHE A 175 8.14 -3.84 0.82
C PHE A 175 9.63 -3.98 1.19
N PHE A 176 10.01 -5.08 1.87
CA PHE A 176 11.40 -5.30 2.28
C PHE A 176 12.31 -5.79 1.15
N ARG A 177 11.78 -5.95 -0.07
CA ARG A 177 12.58 -6.22 -1.26
C ARG A 177 13.19 -4.92 -1.80
N PRO A 178 14.52 -4.87 -2.08
CA PRO A 178 15.19 -3.64 -2.50
C PRO A 178 14.55 -2.95 -3.70
N GLU A 179 14.09 -3.72 -4.69
CA GLU A 179 13.46 -3.20 -5.91
C GLU A 179 12.14 -2.48 -5.61
N VAL A 180 11.37 -3.03 -4.66
CA VAL A 180 10.09 -2.44 -4.24
C VAL A 180 10.32 -1.20 -3.40
N GLN A 181 11.32 -1.22 -2.50
CA GLN A 181 11.71 -0.05 -1.71
C GLN A 181 12.15 1.10 -2.59
N LEU A 182 13.04 0.85 -3.56
CA LEU A 182 13.48 1.88 -4.50
C LEU A 182 12.31 2.52 -5.23
N THR A 183 11.38 1.71 -5.75
CA THR A 183 10.20 2.21 -6.44
C THR A 183 9.30 3.04 -5.51
N ALA A 184 9.09 2.59 -4.28
CA ALA A 184 8.29 3.29 -3.29
C ALA A 184 8.92 4.63 -2.89
N TRP A 185 10.21 4.64 -2.56
CA TRP A 185 10.94 5.87 -2.18
C TRP A 185 11.05 6.86 -3.32
N PHE A 186 11.30 6.40 -4.57
CA PHE A 186 11.30 7.25 -5.75
C PHE A 186 9.93 7.89 -5.98
N SER A 187 8.85 7.14 -5.84
CA SER A 187 7.49 7.65 -5.96
C SER A 187 7.18 8.71 -4.90
N LEU A 188 7.57 8.47 -3.64
CA LEU A 188 7.41 9.43 -2.55
C LEU A 188 8.25 10.70 -2.77
N ALA A 189 9.50 10.56 -3.21
CA ALA A 189 10.37 11.69 -3.54
C ALA A 189 9.77 12.54 -4.68
N SER A 190 9.22 11.91 -5.71
CA SER A 190 8.53 12.60 -6.82
C SER A 190 7.31 13.37 -6.33
N LEU A 191 6.56 12.81 -5.38
CA LEU A 191 5.42 13.49 -4.76
C LEU A 191 5.86 14.72 -3.96
N VAL A 192 6.90 14.61 -3.14
CA VAL A 192 7.45 15.72 -2.33
C VAL A 192 8.01 16.81 -3.24
N ALA A 193 8.75 16.45 -4.28
CA ALA A 193 9.25 17.41 -5.27
C ALA A 193 8.10 18.15 -5.99
N SER A 194 7.02 17.46 -6.28
CA SER A 194 5.82 18.05 -6.88
C SER A 194 5.07 19.03 -5.96
N GLY A 195 5.26 18.93 -4.65
CA GLY A 195 4.62 19.83 -3.66
C GLY A 195 5.36 21.13 -3.41
N ARG A 196 6.59 21.31 -3.93
CA ARG A 196 7.34 22.55 -3.76
C ARG A 196 6.87 23.62 -4.74
N PRO A 197 6.69 24.89 -4.30
CA PRO A 197 6.48 26.01 -5.23
C PRO A 197 7.67 26.09 -6.18
N ASP A 198 7.40 26.40 -7.46
CA ASP A 198 8.50 26.63 -8.40
C ASP A 198 9.35 27.81 -7.90
N ALA A 199 10.66 27.68 -7.92
CA ALA A 199 11.60 28.71 -7.47
C ALA A 199 11.46 30.03 -8.26
N GLY A 200 10.65 30.05 -9.33
CA GLY A 200 10.33 31.25 -10.12
C GLY A 200 9.13 32.07 -9.60
N ASP A 201 8.38 31.55 -8.60
CA ASP A 201 7.21 32.26 -8.03
C ASP A 201 7.57 33.18 -6.83
N THR A 202 8.86 33.39 -6.55
CA THR A 202 9.25 34.49 -5.66
C THR A 202 8.90 35.81 -6.34
N PRO A 203 8.02 36.65 -5.76
CA PRO A 203 7.77 38.00 -6.28
C PRO A 203 9.12 38.71 -6.39
N GLY A 204 9.48 39.12 -7.61
CA GLY A 204 10.67 39.95 -7.80
C GLY A 204 10.64 41.13 -6.85
N PRO A 205 11.81 41.65 -6.41
CA PRO A 205 11.86 42.81 -5.51
C PRO A 205 11.01 43.91 -6.11
N ALA A 206 10.02 44.37 -5.32
CA ALA A 206 9.15 45.47 -5.73
C ALA A 206 10.04 46.60 -6.21
N THR A 207 9.98 46.90 -7.50
CA THR A 207 10.65 48.06 -8.08
C THR A 207 10.12 49.30 -7.34
N ALA A 208 10.95 49.86 -6.47
CA ALA A 208 10.68 51.12 -5.82
C ALA A 208 10.44 52.16 -6.90
N ARG A 209 9.21 52.70 -7.00
CA ARG A 209 8.93 53.87 -7.82
C ARG A 209 9.75 55.04 -7.29
N PRO A 210 10.56 55.70 -8.12
CA PRO A 210 11.17 56.95 -7.70
C PRO A 210 10.07 57.99 -7.52
N ALA A 211 10.23 58.81 -6.46
CA ALA A 211 9.35 59.94 -6.12
C ALA A 211 9.51 61.08 -7.09
#